data_d6655ff0fc10d9a868e73e903264fc19
#
_entry.id   d6655ff0fc10d9a868e73e903264fc19
#
_cell.length_a   1.000
_cell.length_b   1.000
_cell.length_c   1.000
_cell.angle_alpha   90.00
_cell.angle_beta   90.00
_cell.angle_gamma   90.00
#
_symmetry.space_group_name_H-M   'P 1'
#
loop_
_entity.id
_entity.type
_entity.pdbx_description
1 polymer ?
#
loop_
_entity_poly.entity_id
_entity_poly.type
_entity_poly.pdbx_seq_one_letter_code
_entity_poly.pdbx_strand_id
1 'polypeptide(L)'
;MDFFEQMEARIPHGEVRTRFAPSPTGYMHVGNLRTALYTWLIARRHHGKFILRIEDTDQGRLVEGAVDVIYKTMADVGGPVGPYVQSERRDLFGKYAKLLCEKGGAYYCFCQKSDEEEAGDETGEIKKHVCACRDLPLEEAKKRVEAGEPFVIR
;
A
#
# COMPACT_ATOMS: atom_id res chain seq x y z
N MET A 1 31.13 0.10 16.91
CA MET A 1 30.05 0.40 15.96
C MET A 1 28.86 0.82 16.77
N ASP A 2 28.41 2.06 16.63
CA ASP A 2 27.23 2.52 17.33
C ASP A 2 25.93 1.96 16.69
N PHE A 3 24.78 2.25 17.28
CA PHE A 3 23.49 1.77 16.76
C PHE A 3 23.23 2.22 15.30
N PHE A 4 23.59 3.46 14.98
CA PHE A 4 23.36 4.02 13.62
C PHE A 4 24.28 3.37 12.60
N GLU A 5 25.55 3.14 12.92
CA GLU A 5 26.50 2.43 12.06
C GLU A 5 26.05 0.97 11.80
N GLN A 6 25.48 0.30 12.81
CA GLN A 6 24.93 -1.05 12.65
C GLN A 6 23.70 -1.08 11.76
N MET A 7 22.83 -0.05 11.86
CA MET A 7 21.66 0.08 10.99
C MET A 7 22.06 0.40 9.55
N GLU A 8 23.02 1.31 9.35
CA GLU A 8 23.56 1.67 8.04
C GLU A 8 24.17 0.46 7.33
N ALA A 9 24.91 -0.37 8.04
CA ALA A 9 25.50 -1.58 7.47
C ALA A 9 24.48 -2.62 6.98
N ARG A 10 23.21 -2.52 7.41
CA ARG A 10 22.11 -3.38 6.94
C ARG A 10 21.40 -2.85 5.70
N ILE A 11 21.63 -1.59 5.35
CA ILE A 11 21.01 -0.97 4.17
C ILE A 11 21.75 -1.45 2.93
N PRO A 12 21.07 -2.05 1.93
CA PRO A 12 21.71 -2.44 0.69
C PRO A 12 22.30 -1.21 0.00
N HIS A 13 23.59 -1.21 -0.27
CA HIS A 13 24.24 -0.17 -1.06
C HIS A 13 23.85 -0.31 -2.53
N GLY A 14 23.17 0.70 -3.06
CA GLY A 14 22.69 0.72 -4.43
C GLY A 14 22.13 2.08 -4.79
N GLU A 15 21.44 2.18 -5.92
CA GLU A 15 20.76 3.40 -6.34
C GLU A 15 19.68 3.77 -5.30
N VAL A 16 19.80 4.98 -4.72
CA VAL A 16 18.80 5.48 -3.78
C VAL A 16 17.49 5.73 -4.52
N ARG A 17 16.43 5.12 -4.04
CA ARG A 17 15.07 5.29 -4.59
C ARG A 17 14.13 5.65 -3.45
N THR A 18 13.59 6.84 -3.52
CA THR A 18 12.59 7.32 -2.56
C THR A 18 11.23 7.42 -3.21
N ARG A 19 10.18 7.44 -2.41
CA ARG A 19 8.81 7.48 -2.92
C ARG A 19 7.95 8.42 -2.09
N PHE A 20 7.14 9.20 -2.79
CA PHE A 20 5.96 9.86 -2.23
C PHE A 20 4.71 9.17 -2.79
N ALA A 21 3.77 8.81 -1.93
CA ALA A 21 2.62 8.00 -2.30
C ALA A 21 1.31 8.58 -1.74
N PRO A 22 0.86 9.72 -2.28
CA PRO A 22 -0.37 10.36 -1.82
C PRO A 22 -1.61 9.62 -2.31
N SER A 23 -2.64 9.56 -1.44
CA SER A 23 -4.00 9.17 -1.83
C SER A 23 -4.80 10.41 -2.19
N PRO A 24 -5.48 10.47 -3.35
CA PRO A 24 -6.25 11.64 -3.79
C PRO A 24 -7.64 11.69 -3.13
N THR A 25 -7.72 11.40 -1.84
CA THR A 25 -8.93 11.46 -1.00
C THR A 25 -9.14 12.84 -0.37
N GLY A 26 -8.36 13.82 -0.79
CA GLY A 26 -8.39 15.21 -0.40
C GLY A 26 -7.30 15.99 -1.14
N TYR A 27 -7.36 17.31 -1.07
CA TYR A 27 -6.30 18.15 -1.66
C TYR A 27 -5.01 18.08 -0.83
N MET A 28 -3.89 18.20 -1.53
CA MET A 28 -2.58 18.33 -0.87
C MET A 28 -2.55 19.53 0.07
N HIS A 29 -1.96 19.34 1.22
CA HIS A 29 -1.67 20.39 2.19
C HIS A 29 -0.18 20.41 2.55
N VAL A 30 0.26 21.42 3.28
CA VAL A 30 1.67 21.64 3.63
C VAL A 30 2.32 20.42 4.32
N GLY A 31 1.55 19.67 5.09
CA GLY A 31 2.05 18.43 5.74
C GLY A 31 2.43 17.35 4.73
N ASN A 32 1.61 17.15 3.69
CA ASN A 32 1.92 16.22 2.59
C ASN A 32 3.15 16.70 1.81
N LEU A 33 3.20 18.00 1.48
CA LEU A 33 4.32 18.59 0.78
C LEU A 33 5.62 18.44 1.56
N ARG A 34 5.60 18.66 2.87
CA ARG A 34 6.76 18.45 3.75
C ARG A 34 7.32 17.02 3.61
N THR A 35 6.45 16.03 3.67
CA THR A 35 6.86 14.62 3.53
C THR A 35 7.46 14.34 2.14
N ALA A 36 6.86 14.89 1.09
CA ALA A 36 7.37 14.80 -0.27
C ALA A 36 8.76 15.44 -0.40
N LEU A 37 8.95 16.62 0.19
CA LEU A 37 10.23 17.35 0.17
C LEU A 37 11.36 16.56 0.84
N TYR A 38 11.13 15.95 2.00
CA TYR A 38 12.17 15.12 2.64
C TYR A 38 12.61 13.97 1.76
N THR A 39 11.66 13.22 1.18
CA THR A 39 11.97 12.09 0.32
C THR A 39 12.66 12.54 -0.98
N TRP A 40 12.23 13.66 -1.55
CA TRP A 40 12.87 14.28 -2.72
C TRP A 40 14.31 14.73 -2.42
N LEU A 41 14.56 15.43 -1.29
CA LEU A 41 15.89 15.89 -0.88
C LEU A 41 16.87 14.72 -0.70
N ILE A 42 16.42 13.60 -0.09
CA ILE A 42 17.25 12.40 0.05
C ILE A 42 17.64 11.87 -1.34
N ALA A 43 16.67 11.71 -2.25
CA ALA A 43 16.97 11.26 -3.60
C ALA A 43 17.97 12.19 -4.31
N ARG A 44 17.75 13.51 -4.22
CA ARG A 44 18.64 14.52 -4.84
C ARG A 44 20.04 14.47 -4.26
N ARG A 45 20.19 14.40 -2.94
CA ARG A 45 21.49 14.34 -2.26
C ARG A 45 22.31 13.13 -2.73
N HIS A 46 21.69 12.01 -3.00
CA HIS A 46 22.33 10.76 -3.39
C HIS A 46 22.30 10.49 -4.90
N HIS A 47 21.95 11.48 -5.72
CA HIS A 47 21.80 11.34 -7.18
C HIS A 47 20.87 10.17 -7.56
N GLY A 48 19.90 9.90 -6.69
CA GLY A 48 18.94 8.80 -6.83
C GLY A 48 17.66 9.19 -7.55
N LYS A 49 16.64 8.34 -7.45
CA LYS A 49 15.34 8.54 -8.08
C LYS A 49 14.27 8.87 -7.04
N PHE A 50 13.51 9.93 -7.28
CA PHE A 50 12.30 10.25 -6.56
C PHE A 50 11.08 9.78 -7.36
N ILE A 51 10.24 8.94 -6.76
CA ILE A 51 9.11 8.26 -7.43
C ILE A 51 7.80 8.81 -6.87
N LEU A 52 6.86 9.12 -7.76
CA LEU A 52 5.48 9.42 -7.40
C LEU A 52 4.59 8.21 -7.65
N ARG A 53 3.82 7.79 -6.65
CA ARG A 53 2.77 6.77 -6.78
C ARG A 53 1.45 7.34 -6.29
N ILE A 54 0.44 7.38 -7.15
CA ILE A 54 -0.92 7.76 -6.78
C ILE A 54 -1.62 6.53 -6.19
N GLU A 55 -2.08 6.64 -4.94
CA GLU A 55 -2.80 5.58 -4.24
C GLU A 55 -4.31 5.83 -4.31
N ASP A 56 -4.89 5.52 -5.45
CA ASP A 56 -6.28 5.79 -5.84
C ASP A 56 -7.19 4.55 -5.76
N THR A 57 -6.85 3.58 -4.93
CA THR A 57 -7.61 2.32 -4.83
C THR A 57 -8.98 2.48 -4.18
N ASP A 58 -9.16 3.47 -3.32
CA ASP A 58 -10.42 3.81 -2.68
C ASP A 58 -11.22 4.79 -3.56
N GLN A 59 -11.90 4.23 -4.55
CA GLN A 59 -12.65 4.98 -5.54
C GLN A 59 -13.82 5.80 -4.94
N GLY A 60 -14.36 5.36 -3.80
CA GLY A 60 -15.48 6.02 -3.13
C GLY A 60 -15.11 7.34 -2.43
N ARG A 61 -13.83 7.55 -2.15
CA ARG A 61 -13.33 8.76 -1.48
C ARG A 61 -12.47 9.66 -2.35
N LEU A 62 -12.41 9.40 -3.66
CA LEU A 62 -11.65 10.25 -4.56
C LEU A 62 -12.26 11.66 -4.62
N VAL A 63 -11.40 12.68 -4.58
CA VAL A 63 -11.78 14.08 -4.74
C VAL A 63 -11.39 14.54 -6.13
N GLU A 64 -12.36 15.07 -6.88
CA GLU A 64 -12.14 15.60 -8.22
C GLU A 64 -11.06 16.70 -8.22
N GLY A 65 -10.14 16.64 -9.18
CA GLY A 65 -9.02 17.58 -9.29
C GLY A 65 -7.87 17.37 -8.30
N ALA A 66 -7.99 16.50 -7.29
CA ALA A 66 -6.93 16.27 -6.31
C ALA A 66 -5.66 15.71 -6.96
N VAL A 67 -5.79 14.83 -7.96
CA VAL A 67 -4.65 14.26 -8.69
C VAL A 67 -3.90 15.34 -9.46
N ASP A 68 -4.60 16.27 -10.10
CA ASP A 68 -3.99 17.37 -10.85
C ASP A 68 -3.19 18.30 -9.94
N VAL A 69 -3.72 18.57 -8.74
CA VAL A 69 -3.01 19.35 -7.72
C VAL A 69 -1.73 18.63 -7.29
N ILE A 70 -1.78 17.30 -7.10
CA ILE A 70 -0.59 16.51 -6.77
C ILE A 70 0.45 16.63 -7.89
N TYR A 71 0.07 16.44 -9.15
CA TYR A 71 0.98 16.51 -10.29
C TYR A 71 1.62 17.90 -10.42
N LYS A 72 0.80 18.95 -10.36
CA LYS A 72 1.29 20.33 -10.43
C LYS A 72 2.29 20.64 -9.32
N THR A 73 1.93 20.30 -8.08
CA THR A 73 2.80 20.55 -6.93
C THR A 73 4.12 19.76 -7.04
N MET A 74 4.07 18.52 -7.52
CA MET A 74 5.28 17.72 -7.69
C MET A 74 6.16 18.22 -8.84
N ALA A 75 5.57 18.75 -9.91
CA ALA A 75 6.33 19.39 -11.00
C ALA A 75 7.08 20.61 -10.50
N ASP A 76 6.47 21.46 -9.66
CA ASP A 76 7.09 22.65 -9.06
C ASP A 76 8.28 22.30 -8.15
N VAL A 77 8.25 21.12 -7.51
CA VAL A 77 9.36 20.63 -6.65
C VAL A 77 10.54 20.04 -7.42
N GLY A 78 10.40 19.82 -8.72
CA GLY A 78 11.50 19.35 -9.57
C GLY A 78 11.26 18.02 -10.27
N GLY A 79 10.02 17.57 -10.31
CA GLY A 79 9.54 16.43 -11.06
C GLY A 79 9.96 15.06 -10.51
N PRO A 80 9.02 14.17 -10.24
CA PRO A 80 9.29 12.77 -9.90
C PRO A 80 9.48 11.92 -11.15
N VAL A 81 10.00 10.71 -10.97
CA VAL A 81 9.88 9.61 -11.94
C VAL A 81 8.51 8.96 -11.81
N GLY A 82 7.83 8.73 -12.87
CA GLY A 82 6.46 8.24 -12.93
C GLY A 82 5.52 9.29 -13.53
N PRO A 83 4.26 9.32 -13.20
CA PRO A 83 3.60 8.68 -12.06
C PRO A 83 3.33 7.18 -12.24
N TYR A 84 3.22 6.48 -11.10
CA TYR A 84 2.65 5.14 -11.03
C TYR A 84 1.27 5.25 -10.41
N VAL A 85 0.22 4.86 -11.14
CA VAL A 85 -1.16 4.88 -10.66
C VAL A 85 -1.53 3.50 -10.16
N GLN A 86 -1.96 3.39 -8.92
CA GLN A 86 -2.14 2.09 -8.27
C GLN A 86 -3.34 1.32 -8.84
N SER A 87 -4.43 2.01 -9.18
CA SER A 87 -5.62 1.40 -9.79
C SER A 87 -5.33 0.73 -11.14
N GLU A 88 -4.42 1.27 -11.93
CA GLU A 88 -4.00 0.71 -13.24
C GLU A 88 -3.21 -0.60 -13.11
N ARG A 89 -2.82 -0.97 -11.89
CA ARG A 89 -1.99 -2.15 -11.60
C ARG A 89 -2.74 -3.25 -10.84
N ARG A 90 -4.06 -3.19 -10.79
CA ARG A 90 -4.90 -4.14 -10.03
C ARG A 90 -4.68 -5.59 -10.45
N ASP A 91 -4.56 -5.85 -11.74
CA ASP A 91 -4.32 -7.21 -12.26
C ASP A 91 -2.99 -7.78 -11.77
N LEU A 92 -1.96 -6.92 -11.74
CA LEU A 92 -0.66 -7.28 -11.20
C LEU A 92 -0.74 -7.64 -9.71
N PHE A 93 -1.46 -6.86 -8.92
CA PHE A 93 -1.66 -7.13 -7.49
C PHE A 93 -2.44 -8.43 -7.28
N GLY A 94 -3.50 -8.66 -8.03
CA GLY A 94 -4.26 -9.91 -8.01
C GLY A 94 -3.40 -11.14 -8.31
N LYS A 95 -2.53 -11.05 -9.33
CA LYS A 95 -1.57 -12.10 -9.66
C LYS A 95 -0.63 -12.42 -8.51
N TYR A 96 -0.02 -11.40 -7.91
CA TYR A 96 0.93 -11.61 -6.81
C TYR A 96 0.26 -12.02 -5.50
N ALA A 97 -0.96 -11.55 -5.23
CA ALA A 97 -1.73 -12.00 -4.08
C ALA A 97 -2.03 -13.51 -4.15
N LYS A 98 -2.43 -14.02 -5.32
CA LYS A 98 -2.62 -15.45 -5.56
C LYS A 98 -1.32 -16.24 -5.40
N LEU A 99 -0.22 -15.75 -5.97
CA LEU A 99 1.09 -16.38 -5.82
C LEU A 99 1.53 -16.43 -4.34
N LEU A 100 1.18 -15.41 -3.56
CA LEU A 100 1.48 -15.37 -2.14
C LEU A 100 0.70 -16.44 -1.38
N CYS A 101 -0.57 -16.70 -1.75
CA CYS A 101 -1.34 -17.83 -1.22
C CYS A 101 -0.69 -19.19 -1.56
N GLU A 102 -0.20 -19.36 -2.80
CA GLU A 102 0.49 -20.58 -3.23
C GLU A 102 1.79 -20.82 -2.44
N LYS A 103 2.46 -19.75 -2.02
CA LYS A 103 3.69 -19.82 -1.20
C LYS A 103 3.43 -19.86 0.31
N GLY A 104 2.18 -19.90 0.75
CA GLY A 104 1.80 -19.93 2.16
C GLY A 104 2.01 -18.62 2.93
N GLY A 105 2.28 -17.51 2.23
CA GLY A 105 2.41 -16.17 2.83
C GLY A 105 1.08 -15.42 2.96
N ALA A 106 0.01 -15.93 2.35
CA ALA A 106 -1.35 -15.42 2.46
C ALA A 106 -2.35 -16.58 2.36
N TYR A 107 -3.62 -16.31 2.63
CA TYR A 107 -4.68 -17.31 2.54
C TYR A 107 -6.01 -16.70 2.06
N TYR A 108 -6.87 -17.53 1.50
CA TYR A 108 -8.24 -17.14 1.11
C TYR A 108 -9.14 -17.16 2.33
N CYS A 109 -9.78 -16.04 2.62
CA CYS A 109 -10.71 -15.89 3.72
C CYS A 109 -12.13 -15.72 3.19
N PHE A 110 -13.03 -16.59 3.60
CA PHE A 110 -14.45 -16.61 3.24
C PHE A 110 -15.35 -16.10 4.37
N CYS A 111 -14.77 -15.62 5.48
CA CYS A 111 -15.54 -15.07 6.58
C CYS A 111 -16.26 -13.79 6.13
N GLN A 112 -17.55 -13.71 6.43
CA GLN A 112 -18.28 -12.44 6.28
C GLN A 112 -17.91 -11.54 7.46
N LYS A 113 -17.71 -10.27 7.20
CA LYS A 113 -17.56 -9.27 8.25
C LYS A 113 -18.92 -9.14 8.95
N SER A 114 -18.97 -9.33 10.26
CA SER A 114 -20.10 -8.88 11.06
C SER A 114 -19.91 -7.40 11.36
N ASP A 115 -20.98 -6.62 11.39
CA ASP A 115 -20.97 -5.20 11.73
C ASP A 115 -20.37 -4.93 13.13
N GLU A 116 -20.35 -5.95 13.99
CA GLU A 116 -19.74 -5.91 15.33
C GLU A 116 -18.19 -5.95 15.29
N GLU A 117 -17.59 -6.43 14.21
CA GLU A 117 -16.11 -6.45 14.06
C GLU A 117 -15.55 -5.09 13.63
N GLU A 118 -16.37 -4.19 13.09
CA GLU A 118 -15.98 -2.83 12.71
C GLU A 118 -16.15 -1.83 13.87
N ALA A 119 -17.02 -2.11 14.82
CA ALA A 119 -17.15 -1.35 16.05
C ALA A 119 -16.15 -1.90 17.07
N GLY A 120 -15.08 -1.16 17.36
CA GLY A 120 -14.21 -1.44 18.51
C GLY A 120 -15.09 -1.56 19.78
N ASP A 121 -14.64 -2.34 20.75
CA ASP A 121 -15.32 -2.39 22.05
C ASP A 121 -15.26 -1.02 22.76
N GLU A 122 -15.96 -0.90 23.88
CA GLU A 122 -16.03 0.35 24.67
C GLU A 122 -14.64 0.83 25.15
N THR A 123 -13.60 0.00 25.05
CA THR A 123 -12.21 0.33 25.37
C THR A 123 -11.40 0.83 24.16
N GLY A 124 -11.99 0.80 22.96
CA GLY A 124 -11.32 1.18 21.70
C GLY A 124 -10.32 0.12 21.18
N GLU A 125 -10.28 -1.06 21.78
CA GLU A 125 -9.47 -2.15 21.30
C GLU A 125 -10.16 -2.87 20.12
N ILE A 126 -9.48 -2.90 18.97
CA ILE A 126 -9.94 -3.65 17.79
C ILE A 126 -9.80 -5.15 18.10
N LYS A 127 -10.91 -5.86 18.24
CA LYS A 127 -10.89 -7.33 18.40
C LYS A 127 -10.21 -7.94 17.19
N LYS A 128 -9.11 -8.66 17.41
CA LYS A 128 -8.42 -9.38 16.32
C LYS A 128 -9.36 -10.48 15.80
N HIS A 129 -9.71 -10.39 14.53
CA HIS A 129 -10.48 -11.44 13.87
C HIS A 129 -9.70 -12.78 13.90
N VAL A 130 -10.26 -13.76 14.58
CA VAL A 130 -9.74 -15.13 14.57
C VAL A 130 -10.31 -15.82 13.34
N CYS A 131 -9.54 -15.86 12.26
CA CYS A 131 -9.99 -16.38 10.98
C CYS A 131 -9.83 -17.91 10.90
N ALA A 132 -10.96 -18.64 10.91
CA ALA A 132 -10.98 -20.08 10.74
C ALA A 132 -10.43 -20.54 9.36
N CYS A 133 -10.38 -19.63 8.37
CA CYS A 133 -9.87 -19.95 7.04
C CYS A 133 -8.33 -19.94 6.95
N ARG A 134 -7.62 -19.51 7.99
CA ARG A 134 -6.16 -19.44 7.96
C ARG A 134 -5.51 -20.80 7.73
N ASP A 135 -6.05 -21.83 8.35
CA ASP A 135 -5.53 -23.19 8.30
C ASP A 135 -6.24 -24.07 7.26
N LEU A 136 -7.11 -23.46 6.42
CA LEU A 136 -7.80 -24.17 5.35
C LEU A 136 -6.79 -24.62 4.27
N PRO A 137 -6.79 -25.90 3.86
CA PRO A 137 -5.93 -26.39 2.80
C PRO A 137 -6.15 -25.61 1.49
N LEU A 138 -5.04 -25.24 0.82
CA LEU A 138 -5.08 -24.41 -0.38
C LEU A 138 -6.00 -24.99 -1.48
N GLU A 139 -5.98 -26.32 -1.66
CA GLU A 139 -6.80 -26.99 -2.68
C GLU A 139 -8.30 -26.91 -2.36
N GLU A 140 -8.67 -26.93 -1.09
CA GLU A 140 -10.06 -26.74 -0.66
C GLU A 140 -10.48 -25.28 -0.86
N ALA A 141 -9.61 -24.34 -0.51
CA ALA A 141 -9.85 -22.92 -0.74
C ALA A 141 -10.04 -22.62 -2.24
N LYS A 142 -9.23 -23.19 -3.12
CA LYS A 142 -9.38 -23.04 -4.58
C LYS A 142 -10.71 -23.55 -5.09
N LYS A 143 -11.18 -24.70 -4.61
CA LYS A 143 -12.50 -25.25 -4.99
C LYS A 143 -13.65 -24.30 -4.62
N ARG A 144 -13.57 -23.66 -3.45
CA ARG A 144 -14.57 -22.67 -3.02
C ARG A 144 -14.52 -21.41 -3.88
N VAL A 145 -13.33 -20.95 -4.27
CA VAL A 145 -13.14 -19.82 -5.21
C VAL A 145 -13.74 -20.17 -6.57
N GLU A 146 -13.49 -21.37 -7.11
CA GLU A 146 -14.03 -21.84 -8.38
C GLU A 146 -15.57 -22.00 -8.33
N ALA A 147 -16.12 -22.34 -7.18
CA ALA A 147 -17.56 -22.36 -6.94
C ALA A 147 -18.20 -20.95 -6.87
N GLY A 148 -17.40 -19.89 -6.97
CA GLY A 148 -17.88 -18.50 -6.96
C GLY A 148 -18.16 -17.95 -5.56
N GLU A 149 -17.68 -18.59 -4.50
CA GLU A 149 -17.85 -18.08 -3.14
C GLU A 149 -17.06 -16.77 -2.95
N PRO A 150 -17.67 -15.70 -2.41
CA PRO A 150 -16.98 -14.45 -2.20
C PRO A 150 -15.84 -14.61 -1.17
N PHE A 151 -14.70 -14.03 -1.47
CA PHE A 151 -13.51 -14.13 -0.62
C PHE A 151 -12.70 -12.85 -0.59
N VAL A 152 -11.84 -12.75 0.40
CA VAL A 152 -10.72 -11.80 0.45
C VAL A 152 -9.42 -12.57 0.66
N ILE A 153 -8.29 -12.04 0.19
CA ILE A 153 -6.95 -12.58 0.49
C ILE A 153 -6.41 -11.81 1.70
N ARG A 154 -5.97 -12.55 2.70
CA ARG A 154 -5.41 -12.02 3.96
C ARG A 154 -3.99 -12.49 4.21
#